data_df067ecd9833b2e3e20e90e532f123f4
#
_entry.id   df067ecd9833b2e3e20e90e532f123f4
#
_cell.length_a   1.000
_cell.length_b   1.000
_cell.length_c   1.000
_cell.angle_alpha   90.00
_cell.angle_beta   90.00
_cell.angle_gamma   90.00
#
_symmetry.space_group_name_H-M   'P 1'
#
loop_
_entity.id
_entity.type
_entity.pdbx_description
1 polymer ?
#
loop_
_entity_poly.entity_id
_entity_poly.type
_entity_poly.pdbx_seq_one_letter_code
_entity_poly.pdbx_strand_id
1 'polypeptide(L)'
;MLGVRASRWRRRLAFRCAALTGPALVAATLLAPPSAHAAAADDIRINEVVTTGNVNDSIELYNKGSAAVDLSGWILKDDNDGSSYPIASGTTLAPGAFRAFDVHAAFGLGSNDQARLYLPDGTTLVDAFGWRSHSAPSWSRCPDGTGAFGAAKLTLGAANDCGGNGGPAPTAWPGGGSVTTADAADVFGEDLSGLYQEGGVMWGAQNSGTLWRLVPNGSGGWQPDTANGWKSGKTLRFPGGSGSPDSEGVTLTGAGSAGGVFVASERNGDASGTSRLSVLKYDAGGSGTTLTAAKEWNLTADLPPVGANLGFEGITWVPDAYLTSSGFKDGSTGSTYDPMRYGSHTGGVFFVGVEGTGTVHGYVLQDSGAYTRVATLDSGMTGVMELQWEPQAARLWVVCDDTCNGQHRTMKVDASGAFATTAVYDRPSGMPNYNNEGFSVAGADACVNGTKPVYWADDSNDDGHALRRGTVTC
;
A
#
# COMPACT_ATOMS: atom_id res chain seq x y z
N MET A 1 -26.69 -21.53 -64.85
CA MET A 1 -27.07 -22.87 -65.33
C MET A 1 -27.36 -23.68 -64.05
N LEU A 2 -28.62 -23.90 -63.90
CA LEU A 2 -29.29 -25.20 -63.78
C LEU A 2 -28.76 -26.01 -62.60
N GLY A 3 -29.52 -26.39 -61.59
CA GLY A 3 -30.94 -26.69 -61.60
C GLY A 3 -31.16 -27.89 -60.68
N VAL A 4 -32.25 -27.80 -60.00
CA VAL A 4 -33.29 -28.83 -59.78
C VAL A 4 -33.08 -29.73 -58.52
N ARG A 5 -33.86 -29.46 -57.46
CA ARG A 5 -35.16 -30.09 -57.07
C ARG A 5 -35.16 -31.62 -56.90
N ALA A 6 -35.57 -32.07 -55.80
CA ALA A 6 -36.86 -32.58 -55.29
C ALA A 6 -36.62 -34.00 -54.74
N SER A 7 -37.33 -34.62 -53.91
CA SER A 7 -38.58 -34.51 -53.17
C SER A 7 -38.80 -35.79 -52.37
N ARG A 8 -39.44 -35.62 -51.24
CA ARG A 8 -40.38 -36.55 -50.57
C ARG A 8 -40.27 -38.07 -50.87
N TRP A 9 -40.30 -38.90 -49.81
CA TRP A 9 -41.42 -39.83 -49.60
C TRP A 9 -41.51 -40.32 -48.16
N ARG A 10 -42.71 -40.24 -47.62
CA ARG A 10 -43.18 -40.84 -46.36
C ARG A 10 -43.36 -42.35 -46.56
N ARG A 11 -43.04 -43.18 -45.60
CA ARG A 11 -43.81 -44.39 -45.29
C ARG A 11 -43.93 -44.61 -43.82
N ARG A 12 -45.15 -44.65 -43.33
CA ARG A 12 -45.57 -45.11 -42.02
C ARG A 12 -45.53 -46.63 -42.04
N LEU A 13 -44.96 -47.24 -40.99
CA LEU A 13 -45.30 -48.61 -40.61
C LEU A 13 -45.59 -48.62 -39.12
N ALA A 14 -46.82 -48.95 -38.83
CA ALA A 14 -47.27 -49.25 -37.48
C ALA A 14 -46.91 -50.73 -37.16
N PHE A 15 -46.20 -50.95 -36.09
CA PHE A 15 -46.15 -52.27 -35.44
C PHE A 15 -46.64 -52.16 -34.01
N ARG A 16 -47.68 -52.90 -33.69
CA ARG A 16 -48.15 -53.20 -32.36
C ARG A 16 -47.17 -54.19 -31.74
N CYS A 17 -46.73 -53.97 -30.53
CA CYS A 17 -46.31 -55.07 -29.63
C CYS A 17 -46.50 -54.68 -28.16
N ALA A 18 -47.20 -55.46 -27.59
CA ALA A 18 -47.38 -55.99 -26.22
C ALA A 18 -46.65 -55.28 -25.07
N ALA A 19 -47.43 -54.89 -24.09
CA ALA A 19 -47.03 -54.52 -22.75
C ALA A 19 -46.45 -55.72 -22.00
N LEU A 20 -45.17 -55.55 -21.54
CA LEU A 20 -44.59 -56.35 -20.48
C LEU A 20 -44.31 -55.41 -19.31
N THR A 21 -45.15 -55.52 -18.27
CA THR A 21 -44.96 -54.85 -17.00
C THR A 21 -43.89 -55.60 -16.20
N GLY A 22 -42.66 -55.05 -16.20
CA GLY A 22 -41.61 -55.41 -15.22
C GLY A 22 -41.50 -54.29 -14.17
N PRO A 23 -41.31 -54.59 -12.87
CA PRO A 23 -41.13 -53.55 -11.86
C PRO A 23 -39.74 -52.89 -12.06
N ALA A 24 -39.75 -51.61 -12.42
CA ALA A 24 -38.54 -50.81 -12.39
C ALA A 24 -38.16 -50.55 -10.92
N LEU A 25 -37.08 -51.22 -10.46
CA LEU A 25 -36.43 -50.85 -9.22
C LEU A 25 -35.81 -49.47 -9.44
N VAL A 26 -36.46 -48.43 -8.93
CA VAL A 26 -35.84 -47.11 -8.76
C VAL A 26 -34.82 -47.24 -7.61
N ALA A 27 -33.58 -47.41 -7.93
CA ALA A 27 -32.49 -47.22 -6.98
C ALA A 27 -32.43 -45.73 -6.61
N ALA A 28 -33.13 -45.37 -5.53
CA ALA A 28 -32.93 -44.07 -4.89
C ALA A 28 -31.50 -44.09 -4.31
N THR A 29 -30.57 -43.45 -4.98
CA THR A 29 -29.30 -43.09 -4.38
C THR A 29 -29.60 -42.10 -3.25
N LEU A 30 -29.65 -42.61 -2.02
CA LEU A 30 -29.62 -41.80 -0.81
C LEU A 30 -28.26 -41.10 -0.82
N LEU A 31 -28.21 -39.85 -1.28
CA LEU A 31 -27.12 -38.96 -0.96
C LEU A 31 -27.14 -38.85 0.56
N ALA A 32 -26.15 -39.46 1.21
CA ALA A 32 -25.97 -39.26 2.64
C ALA A 32 -25.84 -37.72 2.89
N PRO A 33 -26.54 -37.19 3.90
CA PRO A 33 -26.36 -35.79 4.24
C PRO A 33 -24.87 -35.56 4.55
N PRO A 34 -24.27 -34.41 4.13
CA PRO A 34 -22.93 -34.09 4.50
C PRO A 34 -22.79 -34.21 6.02
N SER A 35 -21.70 -34.79 6.50
CA SER A 35 -21.46 -34.91 7.93
C SER A 35 -21.62 -33.54 8.58
N ALA A 36 -22.17 -33.46 9.79
CA ALA A 36 -22.36 -32.17 10.49
C ALA A 36 -21.08 -31.35 10.59
N HIS A 37 -19.91 -32.01 10.56
CA HIS A 37 -18.59 -31.37 10.51
C HIS A 37 -18.27 -30.68 9.17
N ALA A 38 -18.74 -31.24 8.05
CA ALA A 38 -18.46 -30.61 6.74
C ALA A 38 -19.30 -29.35 6.51
N ALA A 39 -20.52 -29.29 7.02
CA ALA A 39 -21.33 -28.05 6.97
C ALA A 39 -20.80 -26.96 7.92
N ALA A 40 -20.23 -27.34 9.06
CA ALA A 40 -19.61 -26.41 10.02
C ALA A 40 -18.24 -25.92 9.56
N ALA A 41 -17.54 -26.65 8.70
CA ALA A 41 -16.23 -26.27 8.19
C ALA A 41 -16.26 -24.96 7.40
N ASP A 42 -17.32 -24.69 6.65
CA ASP A 42 -17.48 -23.46 5.90
C ASP A 42 -17.68 -22.21 6.77
N ASP A 43 -18.04 -22.38 8.03
CA ASP A 43 -18.30 -21.29 8.95
C ASP A 43 -17.07 -20.83 9.74
N ILE A 44 -16.03 -21.66 9.81
CA ILE A 44 -14.80 -21.35 10.56
C ILE A 44 -13.70 -20.85 9.62
N ARG A 45 -13.05 -19.75 10.01
CA ARG A 45 -11.93 -19.16 9.25
C ARG A 45 -10.79 -18.81 10.17
N ILE A 46 -9.58 -18.92 9.64
CA ILE A 46 -8.39 -18.26 10.21
C ILE A 46 -8.61 -16.77 10.05
N ASN A 47 -8.52 -16.02 11.16
CA ASN A 47 -8.90 -14.60 11.20
C ASN A 47 -7.73 -13.68 11.50
N GLU A 48 -6.84 -14.07 12.40
CA GLU A 48 -5.62 -13.33 12.74
C GLU A 48 -4.46 -14.29 12.94
N VAL A 49 -3.26 -13.90 12.48
CA VAL A 49 -2.02 -14.69 12.63
C VAL A 49 -0.92 -13.77 13.14
N VAL A 50 -0.30 -14.15 14.24
CA VAL A 50 0.81 -13.43 14.88
C VAL A 50 2.07 -14.27 14.69
N THR A 51 3.10 -13.67 14.08
CA THR A 51 4.35 -14.35 13.72
C THR A 51 5.58 -13.68 14.32
N THR A 52 5.43 -12.59 15.07
CA THR A 52 6.52 -11.80 15.65
C THR A 52 6.02 -10.89 16.78
N GLY A 53 6.94 -10.28 17.51
CA GLY A 53 6.65 -9.28 18.55
C GLY A 53 6.74 -9.84 19.96
N ASN A 54 6.04 -9.20 20.91
CA ASN A 54 6.04 -9.56 22.34
C ASN A 54 4.98 -10.62 22.70
N VAL A 55 4.27 -11.14 21.72
CA VAL A 55 3.24 -12.18 21.87
C VAL A 55 3.76 -13.44 21.18
N ASN A 56 3.49 -14.61 21.76
CA ASN A 56 3.83 -15.89 21.15
C ASN A 56 3.10 -16.06 19.81
N ASP A 57 3.71 -16.82 18.90
CA ASP A 57 3.10 -17.21 17.64
C ASP A 57 1.72 -17.77 17.87
N SER A 58 0.73 -17.14 17.25
CA SER A 58 -0.68 -17.40 17.52
C SER A 58 -1.50 -17.43 16.25
N ILE A 59 -2.52 -18.31 16.22
CA ILE A 59 -3.52 -18.40 15.16
C ILE A 59 -4.89 -18.18 15.80
N GLU A 60 -5.62 -17.19 15.32
CA GLU A 60 -7.00 -16.95 15.73
C GLU A 60 -7.99 -17.53 14.72
N LEU A 61 -9.04 -18.14 15.25
CA LEU A 61 -10.20 -18.61 14.48
C LEU A 61 -11.42 -17.74 14.78
N TYR A 62 -12.22 -17.53 13.76
CA TYR A 62 -13.49 -16.81 13.80
C TYR A 62 -14.63 -17.68 13.25
N ASN A 63 -15.77 -17.68 13.94
CA ASN A 63 -16.99 -18.31 13.46
C ASN A 63 -17.89 -17.27 12.77
N LYS A 64 -17.87 -17.27 11.43
CA LYS A 64 -18.72 -16.39 10.60
C LYS A 64 -20.15 -16.93 10.41
N GLY A 65 -20.43 -18.14 10.90
CA GLY A 65 -21.74 -18.79 10.78
C GLY A 65 -22.76 -18.33 11.80
N SER A 66 -23.95 -18.90 11.72
CA SER A 66 -25.08 -18.60 12.60
C SER A 66 -25.29 -19.62 13.74
N ALA A 67 -24.48 -20.68 13.79
CA ALA A 67 -24.52 -21.73 14.80
C ALA A 67 -23.17 -21.88 15.51
N ALA A 68 -23.20 -22.36 16.76
CA ALA A 68 -21.97 -22.71 17.46
C ALA A 68 -21.33 -23.97 16.84
N VAL A 69 -20.01 -23.95 16.70
CA VAL A 69 -19.22 -25.04 16.11
C VAL A 69 -18.31 -25.64 17.17
N ASP A 70 -18.35 -26.99 17.30
CA ASP A 70 -17.41 -27.74 18.12
C ASP A 70 -16.11 -27.94 17.33
N LEU A 71 -15.04 -27.34 17.84
CA LEU A 71 -13.67 -27.40 17.27
C LEU A 71 -12.84 -28.53 17.90
N SER A 72 -13.42 -29.39 18.74
CA SER A 72 -12.71 -30.48 19.41
C SER A 72 -11.97 -31.36 18.41
N GLY A 73 -10.65 -31.48 18.59
CA GLY A 73 -9.80 -32.31 17.73
C GLY A 73 -9.48 -31.73 16.34
N TRP A 74 -9.97 -30.54 15.99
CA TRP A 74 -9.47 -29.84 14.80
C TRP A 74 -7.99 -29.55 14.95
N ILE A 75 -7.27 -29.43 13.86
CA ILE A 75 -5.80 -29.39 13.88
C ILE A 75 -5.30 -28.13 13.19
N LEU A 76 -4.48 -27.35 13.91
CA LEU A 76 -3.69 -26.26 13.33
C LEU A 76 -2.29 -26.78 12.96
N LYS A 77 -1.75 -26.31 11.84
CA LYS A 77 -0.40 -26.61 11.35
C LYS A 77 0.24 -25.36 10.77
N ASP A 78 1.57 -25.36 10.75
CA ASP A 78 2.41 -24.49 9.90
C ASP A 78 2.55 -25.07 8.48
N ASP A 79 3.56 -24.70 7.71
CA ASP A 79 3.86 -25.26 6.39
C ASP A 79 4.49 -26.67 6.47
N ASN A 80 4.92 -27.11 7.66
CA ASN A 80 5.49 -28.42 7.92
C ASN A 80 4.43 -29.41 8.41
N ASP A 81 4.16 -30.47 7.64
CA ASP A 81 3.17 -31.50 8.02
C ASP A 81 3.59 -32.35 9.23
N GLY A 82 4.87 -32.32 9.62
CA GLY A 82 5.41 -33.02 10.79
C GLY A 82 5.02 -32.40 12.13
N SER A 83 4.56 -31.14 12.15
CA SER A 83 4.17 -30.39 13.33
C SER A 83 2.67 -30.16 13.35
N SER A 84 2.05 -30.15 14.52
CA SER A 84 0.60 -29.92 14.63
C SER A 84 0.19 -29.48 16.03
N TYR A 85 -0.89 -28.70 16.11
CA TYR A 85 -1.54 -28.28 17.34
C TYR A 85 -3.01 -28.79 17.31
N PRO A 86 -3.33 -29.91 17.98
CA PRO A 86 -4.71 -30.37 18.09
C PRO A 86 -5.48 -29.49 19.09
N ILE A 87 -6.63 -28.98 18.66
CA ILE A 87 -7.51 -28.19 19.51
C ILE A 87 -8.15 -29.09 20.58
N ALA A 88 -8.08 -28.64 21.83
CA ALA A 88 -8.55 -29.43 22.98
C ALA A 88 -10.03 -29.78 22.89
N SER A 89 -10.37 -30.97 23.43
CA SER A 89 -11.76 -31.44 23.53
C SER A 89 -12.62 -30.46 24.37
N GLY A 90 -13.88 -30.25 23.97
CA GLY A 90 -14.83 -29.32 24.57
C GLY A 90 -14.64 -27.86 24.11
N THR A 91 -13.77 -27.59 23.12
CA THR A 91 -13.61 -26.26 22.56
C THR A 91 -14.75 -25.98 21.58
N THR A 92 -15.65 -25.08 21.97
CA THR A 92 -16.77 -24.62 21.14
C THR A 92 -16.62 -23.14 20.80
N LEU A 93 -16.89 -22.75 19.56
CA LEU A 93 -16.85 -21.37 19.08
C LEU A 93 -18.26 -20.90 18.70
N ALA A 94 -18.82 -19.96 19.48
CA ALA A 94 -20.15 -19.40 19.24
C ALA A 94 -20.22 -18.59 17.95
N PRO A 95 -21.39 -18.33 17.38
CA PRO A 95 -21.55 -17.43 16.23
C PRO A 95 -20.95 -16.04 16.51
N GLY A 96 -20.15 -15.53 15.58
CA GLY A 96 -19.49 -14.23 15.70
C GLY A 96 -18.37 -14.17 16.75
N ALA A 97 -17.98 -15.30 17.33
CA ALA A 97 -16.92 -15.34 18.33
C ALA A 97 -15.53 -15.54 17.71
N PHE A 98 -14.52 -15.06 18.43
CA PHE A 98 -13.10 -15.17 18.12
C PHE A 98 -12.41 -16.07 19.15
N ARG A 99 -11.42 -16.83 18.75
CA ARG A 99 -10.57 -17.60 19.66
C ARG A 99 -9.17 -17.76 19.14
N ALA A 100 -8.22 -17.19 19.87
CA ALA A 100 -6.81 -17.35 19.60
C ALA A 100 -6.23 -18.62 20.26
N PHE A 101 -5.29 -19.24 19.58
CA PHE A 101 -4.52 -20.40 19.99
C PHE A 101 -3.04 -20.06 19.95
N ASP A 102 -2.36 -20.12 21.08
CA ASP A 102 -0.90 -20.04 21.17
C ASP A 102 -0.32 -21.36 20.64
N VAL A 103 0.30 -21.28 19.47
CA VAL A 103 0.88 -22.44 18.77
C VAL A 103 2.39 -22.55 18.94
N HIS A 104 3.03 -21.55 19.56
CA HIS A 104 4.48 -21.40 19.67
C HIS A 104 5.20 -22.63 20.23
N ALA A 105 4.60 -23.29 21.22
CA ALA A 105 5.18 -24.50 21.81
C ALA A 105 5.05 -25.75 20.91
N ALA A 106 4.13 -25.75 19.96
CA ALA A 106 3.92 -26.85 19.03
C ALA A 106 4.71 -26.67 17.72
N PHE A 107 4.72 -25.45 17.22
CA PHE A 107 5.50 -25.00 16.06
C PHE A 107 5.65 -23.48 16.10
N GLY A 108 6.74 -22.98 15.53
CA GLY A 108 6.93 -21.54 15.34
C GLY A 108 6.40 -21.12 13.97
N LEU A 109 5.98 -19.85 13.84
CA LEU A 109 5.56 -19.26 12.58
C LEU A 109 6.67 -18.37 12.02
N GLY A 110 7.34 -18.87 10.99
CA GLY A 110 8.49 -18.23 10.35
C GLY A 110 8.14 -16.99 9.51
N SER A 111 9.17 -16.33 8.97
CA SER A 111 8.99 -15.20 8.06
C SER A 111 8.37 -15.60 6.72
N ASN A 112 8.61 -16.81 6.23
CA ASN A 112 7.94 -17.36 5.06
C ASN A 112 7.31 -18.68 5.48
N ASP A 113 5.97 -18.69 5.64
CA ASP A 113 5.26 -19.78 6.30
C ASP A 113 3.76 -19.78 5.95
N GLN A 114 2.99 -20.70 6.55
CA GLN A 114 1.56 -20.82 6.42
C GLN A 114 0.89 -21.12 7.77
N ALA A 115 -0.31 -20.63 7.97
CA ALA A 115 -1.25 -21.11 8.96
C ALA A 115 -2.31 -21.95 8.26
N ARG A 116 -2.53 -23.20 8.70
CA ARG A 116 -3.47 -24.13 8.08
C ARG A 116 -4.38 -24.76 9.14
N LEU A 117 -5.68 -24.83 8.84
CA LEU A 117 -6.70 -25.41 9.70
C LEU A 117 -7.28 -26.67 9.03
N TYR A 118 -7.30 -27.77 9.75
CA TYR A 118 -7.82 -29.06 9.31
C TYR A 118 -8.93 -29.57 10.22
N LEU A 119 -9.81 -30.41 9.66
CA LEU A 119 -10.73 -31.22 10.44
C LEU A 119 -9.98 -32.24 11.30
N PRO A 120 -10.66 -32.94 12.25
CA PRO A 120 -10.03 -33.95 13.11
C PRO A 120 -9.37 -35.12 12.38
N ASP A 121 -9.69 -35.35 11.10
CA ASP A 121 -9.02 -36.35 10.28
C ASP A 121 -7.57 -35.99 9.88
N GLY A 122 -7.16 -34.75 10.13
CA GLY A 122 -5.84 -34.23 9.86
C GLY A 122 -5.47 -34.05 8.38
N THR A 123 -6.44 -34.31 7.49
CA THR A 123 -6.26 -34.31 6.03
C THR A 123 -7.21 -33.38 5.28
N THR A 124 -8.42 -33.18 5.80
CA THR A 124 -9.39 -32.27 5.20
C THR A 124 -9.10 -30.84 5.59
N LEU A 125 -8.53 -30.07 4.64
CA LEU A 125 -8.22 -28.65 4.82
C LEU A 125 -9.50 -27.82 4.86
N VAL A 126 -9.64 -26.99 5.88
CA VAL A 126 -10.76 -26.06 6.08
C VAL A 126 -10.42 -24.65 5.59
N ASP A 127 -9.27 -24.13 6.02
CA ASP A 127 -8.79 -22.79 5.63
C ASP A 127 -7.26 -22.74 5.71
N ALA A 128 -6.65 -21.84 4.94
CA ALA A 128 -5.22 -21.61 4.97
C ALA A 128 -4.89 -20.16 4.61
N PHE A 129 -3.82 -19.66 5.20
CA PHE A 129 -3.20 -18.40 4.85
C PHE A 129 -1.67 -18.55 4.86
N GLY A 130 -1.00 -18.11 3.79
CA GLY A 130 0.44 -18.10 3.67
C GLY A 130 0.98 -16.70 3.46
N TRP A 131 2.18 -16.45 3.97
CA TRP A 131 2.89 -15.17 3.88
C TRP A 131 4.36 -15.39 3.53
N ARG A 132 5.06 -14.32 3.15
CA ARG A 132 6.49 -14.33 2.78
C ARG A 132 7.36 -13.43 3.65
N SER A 133 6.76 -12.73 4.61
CA SER A 133 7.46 -11.91 5.61
C SER A 133 6.69 -11.94 6.91
N HIS A 134 7.35 -11.69 8.03
CA HIS A 134 6.62 -11.45 9.27
C HIS A 134 5.71 -10.23 9.10
N SER A 135 4.52 -10.25 9.72
CA SER A 135 3.74 -9.03 9.89
C SER A 135 4.08 -8.38 11.22
N ALA A 136 4.06 -7.08 11.27
CA ALA A 136 4.17 -6.34 12.51
C ALA A 136 2.91 -5.48 12.68
N PRO A 137 2.06 -5.72 13.70
CA PRO A 137 2.17 -6.80 14.68
C PRO A 137 1.43 -8.10 14.31
N SER A 138 0.46 -8.08 13.37
CA SER A 138 -0.28 -9.28 12.96
C SER A 138 -0.70 -9.27 11.50
N TRP A 139 -1.00 -10.44 10.94
CA TRP A 139 -1.76 -10.61 9.73
C TRP A 139 -3.22 -10.83 10.10
N SER A 140 -4.13 -9.95 9.65
CA SER A 140 -5.54 -10.02 10.01
C SER A 140 -6.44 -10.01 8.78
N ARG A 141 -7.49 -10.83 8.82
CA ARG A 141 -8.50 -10.90 7.77
C ARG A 141 -9.47 -9.72 7.92
N CYS A 142 -9.58 -8.88 6.90
CA CYS A 142 -10.44 -7.70 6.92
C CYS A 142 -11.41 -7.64 5.72
N PRO A 143 -12.74 -7.65 5.95
CA PRO A 143 -13.45 -7.86 7.23
C PRO A 143 -13.28 -9.27 7.81
N ASP A 144 -13.56 -9.41 9.12
CA ASP A 144 -13.51 -10.69 9.82
C ASP A 144 -14.17 -11.83 9.04
N GLY A 145 -13.48 -12.95 8.97
CA GLY A 145 -13.97 -14.20 8.38
C GLY A 145 -14.20 -14.20 6.88
N THR A 146 -14.17 -13.05 6.20
CA THR A 146 -14.52 -12.94 4.77
C THR A 146 -13.54 -12.13 3.92
N GLY A 147 -12.79 -11.21 4.52
CA GLY A 147 -11.87 -10.33 3.83
C GLY A 147 -10.55 -11.00 3.42
N ALA A 148 -9.73 -10.26 2.69
CA ALA A 148 -8.34 -10.60 2.47
C ALA A 148 -7.51 -10.38 3.75
N PHE A 149 -6.37 -11.06 3.86
CA PHE A 149 -5.40 -10.77 4.90
C PHE A 149 -4.57 -9.54 4.56
N GLY A 150 -4.30 -8.73 5.58
CA GLY A 150 -3.39 -7.60 5.54
C GLY A 150 -2.69 -7.43 6.88
N ALA A 151 -1.62 -6.64 6.91
CA ALA A 151 -1.00 -6.24 8.17
C ALA A 151 -1.99 -5.38 8.97
N ALA A 152 -2.15 -5.66 10.26
CA ALA A 152 -3.11 -4.97 11.11
C ALA A 152 -2.63 -4.92 12.57
N LYS A 153 -3.34 -4.15 13.40
CA LYS A 153 -3.07 -4.15 14.84
C LYS A 153 -3.42 -5.50 15.45
N LEU A 154 -2.70 -5.84 16.51
CA LEU A 154 -2.95 -7.04 17.29
C LEU A 154 -4.31 -6.94 18.00
N THR A 155 -5.21 -7.91 17.75
CA THR A 155 -6.59 -7.91 18.26
C THR A 155 -7.04 -9.27 18.79
N LEU A 156 -6.12 -10.18 19.06
CA LEU A 156 -6.42 -11.56 19.48
C LEU A 156 -7.56 -11.64 20.50
N GLY A 157 -8.59 -12.42 20.19
CA GLY A 157 -9.79 -12.63 21.02
C GLY A 157 -10.89 -11.60 20.76
N ALA A 158 -10.73 -10.69 19.82
CA ALA A 158 -11.69 -9.65 19.47
C ALA A 158 -11.81 -9.49 17.95
N ALA A 159 -12.75 -8.66 17.49
CA ALA A 159 -12.85 -8.29 16.09
C ALA A 159 -11.55 -7.61 15.64
N ASN A 160 -11.07 -7.97 14.45
CA ASN A 160 -9.88 -7.34 13.88
C ASN A 160 -10.08 -5.82 13.80
N ASP A 161 -9.07 -5.08 14.24
CA ASP A 161 -9.04 -3.64 13.99
C ASP A 161 -8.71 -3.42 12.51
N CYS A 162 -9.72 -3.64 11.67
CA CYS A 162 -9.66 -3.37 10.26
C CYS A 162 -9.62 -1.89 9.96
N GLY A 163 -9.73 -1.09 11.00
CA GLY A 163 -9.95 0.31 10.81
C GLY A 163 -9.13 1.21 11.63
N GLY A 164 -8.18 1.59 11.62
CA GLY A 164 -7.43 2.63 11.07
C GLY A 164 -7.23 2.39 9.56
N ASN A 165 -7.46 1.13 9.13
CA ASN A 165 -7.23 0.59 7.80
C ASN A 165 -8.41 -0.17 7.20
N GLY A 166 -9.63 -0.03 7.71
CA GLY A 166 -10.85 -0.42 7.03
C GLY A 166 -11.10 0.44 5.79
N GLY A 167 -10.07 0.67 5.03
CA GLY A 167 -10.18 1.20 3.68
C GLY A 167 -10.94 0.21 2.80
N PRO A 168 -11.49 0.66 1.68
CA PRO A 168 -12.16 -0.19 0.71
C PRO A 168 -11.21 -1.31 0.25
N ALA A 169 -11.77 -2.46 -0.09
CA ALA A 169 -10.98 -3.53 -0.70
C ALA A 169 -10.20 -3.02 -1.92
N PRO A 170 -8.99 -3.54 -2.19
CA PRO A 170 -8.24 -3.16 -3.38
C PRO A 170 -9.07 -3.32 -4.65
N THR A 171 -8.99 -2.34 -5.51
CA THR A 171 -9.63 -2.32 -6.82
C THR A 171 -8.58 -2.15 -7.90
N ALA A 172 -8.93 -2.49 -9.14
CA ALA A 172 -8.04 -2.26 -10.26
C ALA A 172 -7.62 -0.78 -10.36
N TRP A 173 -6.43 -0.52 -10.88
CA TRP A 173 -5.91 0.83 -11.13
C TRP A 173 -6.95 1.71 -11.84
N PRO A 174 -7.20 2.96 -11.35
CA PRO A 174 -8.26 3.80 -11.89
C PRO A 174 -7.87 4.53 -13.17
N GLY A 175 -7.09 3.90 -14.03
CA GLY A 175 -6.60 4.42 -15.30
C GLY A 175 -6.37 3.32 -16.32
N GLY A 176 -5.52 3.58 -17.30
CA GLY A 176 -5.10 2.54 -18.24
C GLY A 176 -4.19 1.50 -17.59
N GLY A 177 -4.34 0.22 -17.97
CA GLY A 177 -3.44 -0.83 -17.50
C GLY A 177 -2.04 -0.77 -18.13
N SER A 178 -1.86 -0.06 -19.23
CA SER A 178 -0.57 0.03 -19.93
C SER A 178 0.40 0.98 -19.24
N VAL A 179 1.63 0.54 -19.11
CA VAL A 179 2.76 1.33 -18.60
C VAL A 179 3.88 1.29 -19.63
N THR A 180 4.57 2.41 -19.79
CA THR A 180 5.72 2.56 -20.71
C THR A 180 6.88 3.21 -19.98
N THR A 181 8.11 3.03 -20.47
CA THR A 181 9.28 3.78 -20.01
C THR A 181 9.12 5.27 -20.34
N ALA A 182 9.60 6.12 -19.46
CA ALA A 182 9.46 7.58 -19.57
C ALA A 182 10.80 8.33 -19.62
N ASP A 183 11.91 7.60 -19.70
CA ASP A 183 13.28 8.10 -19.82
C ASP A 183 14.03 7.37 -20.94
N ALA A 184 15.22 7.83 -21.26
CA ALA A 184 16.18 7.04 -22.01
C ALA A 184 16.91 6.08 -21.09
N ALA A 185 17.37 4.95 -21.63
CA ALA A 185 18.03 3.92 -20.83
C ALA A 185 19.30 4.49 -20.14
N ASP A 186 19.51 4.04 -18.90
CA ASP A 186 20.69 4.30 -18.07
C ASP A 186 21.02 5.80 -17.82
N VAL A 187 19.98 6.67 -17.86
CA VAL A 187 20.18 8.11 -17.63
C VAL A 187 20.42 8.43 -16.17
N PHE A 188 19.65 7.79 -15.27
CA PHE A 188 19.68 8.07 -13.82
C PHE A 188 20.52 7.03 -13.06
N GLY A 189 20.60 5.79 -13.54
CA GLY A 189 21.08 4.65 -12.78
C GLY A 189 20.06 4.22 -11.72
N GLU A 190 20.53 3.58 -10.67
CA GLU A 190 19.74 3.16 -9.51
C GLU A 190 19.46 4.33 -8.56
N ASP A 191 18.60 4.09 -7.56
CA ASP A 191 18.33 4.98 -6.41
C ASP A 191 17.53 6.25 -6.77
N LEU A 192 16.75 6.29 -7.87
CA LEU A 192 15.83 7.41 -8.12
C LEU A 192 14.53 7.17 -7.35
N SER A 193 14.35 7.85 -6.21
CA SER A 193 13.24 7.66 -5.29
C SER A 193 12.10 8.67 -5.49
N GLY A 194 12.26 9.93 -5.14
CA GLY A 194 11.14 10.89 -5.09
C GLY A 194 10.82 11.58 -6.40
N LEU A 195 9.54 11.84 -6.68
CA LEU A 195 9.08 12.57 -7.86
C LEU A 195 8.07 13.67 -7.52
N TYR A 196 8.21 14.85 -8.15
CA TYR A 196 7.21 15.91 -8.09
C TYR A 196 7.12 16.67 -9.41
N GLN A 197 5.92 16.78 -10.00
CA GLN A 197 5.71 17.53 -11.23
C GLN A 197 5.18 18.94 -10.99
N GLU A 198 5.90 19.95 -11.52
CA GLU A 198 5.49 21.36 -11.56
C GLU A 198 5.34 21.81 -13.02
N GLY A 199 4.13 21.78 -13.56
CA GLY A 199 3.89 22.14 -14.97
C GLY A 199 4.75 21.32 -15.93
N GLY A 200 5.59 22.00 -16.72
CA GLY A 200 6.53 21.38 -17.67
C GLY A 200 7.88 20.95 -17.06
N VAL A 201 7.98 20.82 -15.75
CA VAL A 201 9.19 20.39 -15.04
C VAL A 201 8.85 19.20 -14.15
N MET A 202 9.71 18.19 -14.13
CA MET A 202 9.70 17.13 -13.13
C MET A 202 10.91 17.27 -12.23
N TRP A 203 10.70 17.26 -10.93
CA TRP A 203 11.74 17.19 -9.93
C TRP A 203 11.92 15.74 -9.51
N GLY A 204 13.16 15.27 -9.36
CA GLY A 204 13.50 13.93 -8.88
C GLY A 204 14.50 14.01 -7.74
N ALA A 205 14.26 13.28 -6.66
CA ALA A 205 15.23 13.06 -5.59
C ALA A 205 15.92 11.71 -5.80
N GLN A 206 17.19 11.60 -5.47
CA GLN A 206 17.96 10.36 -5.59
C GLN A 206 18.82 10.18 -4.33
N ASN A 207 18.86 8.96 -3.79
CA ASN A 207 19.48 8.61 -2.50
C ASN A 207 20.94 9.04 -2.39
N SER A 208 21.64 9.10 -3.50
CA SER A 208 23.01 9.61 -3.57
C SER A 208 23.16 11.09 -3.14
N GLY A 209 22.06 11.77 -2.76
CA GLY A 209 22.02 13.19 -2.47
C GLY A 209 22.05 14.01 -3.76
N THR A 210 21.34 13.58 -4.79
CA THR A 210 21.20 14.31 -6.04
C THR A 210 19.77 14.77 -6.24
N LEU A 211 19.58 16.04 -6.57
CA LEU A 211 18.32 16.59 -7.03
C LEU A 211 18.36 16.76 -8.55
N TRP A 212 17.40 16.17 -9.22
CA TRP A 212 17.21 16.28 -10.65
C TRP A 212 16.17 17.33 -10.99
N ARG A 213 16.39 18.07 -12.06
CA ARG A 213 15.41 18.89 -12.75
C ARG A 213 15.26 18.35 -14.18
N LEU A 214 14.08 17.83 -14.50
CA LEU A 214 13.81 17.18 -15.78
C LEU A 214 12.86 18.04 -16.61
N VAL A 215 13.05 17.96 -17.92
CA VAL A 215 12.21 18.63 -18.92
C VAL A 215 11.65 17.59 -19.91
N PRO A 216 10.53 17.87 -20.59
CA PRO A 216 9.97 16.94 -21.58
C PRO A 216 11.00 16.58 -22.66
N ASN A 217 11.06 15.29 -23.01
CA ASN A 217 11.96 14.79 -24.07
C ASN A 217 11.32 14.83 -25.48
N GLY A 218 10.12 15.38 -25.61
CA GLY A 218 9.38 15.46 -26.89
C GLY A 218 8.64 14.19 -27.31
N SER A 219 8.84 13.07 -26.61
CA SER A 219 8.17 11.79 -26.87
C SER A 219 7.24 11.34 -25.75
N GLY A 220 6.87 12.27 -24.86
CA GLY A 220 5.94 12.01 -23.76
C GLY A 220 6.60 11.55 -22.47
N GLY A 221 7.92 11.52 -22.42
CA GLY A 221 8.75 11.27 -21.23
C GLY A 221 9.59 12.47 -20.83
N TRP A 222 10.63 12.21 -20.04
CA TRP A 222 11.46 13.20 -19.38
C TRP A 222 12.94 12.98 -19.68
N GLN A 223 13.72 14.04 -19.60
CA GLN A 223 15.18 14.03 -19.71
C GLN A 223 15.77 15.10 -18.79
N PRO A 224 17.03 14.95 -18.34
CA PRO A 224 17.69 15.98 -17.57
C PRO A 224 17.70 17.33 -18.30
N ASP A 225 17.40 18.40 -17.56
CA ASP A 225 17.60 19.76 -18.05
C ASP A 225 19.11 20.00 -18.25
N THR A 226 19.49 20.54 -19.39
CA THR A 226 20.92 20.83 -19.69
C THR A 226 21.33 22.21 -19.28
N ALA A 227 20.39 23.08 -18.88
CA ALA A 227 20.68 24.45 -18.49
C ALA A 227 21.11 24.57 -17.02
N ASN A 228 21.77 25.63 -16.67
CA ASN A 228 22.05 26.09 -15.30
C ASN A 228 22.63 25.02 -14.37
N GLY A 229 23.47 24.12 -14.90
CA GLY A 229 24.17 23.10 -14.10
C GLY A 229 23.32 21.83 -13.78
N TRP A 230 22.15 21.65 -14.41
CA TRP A 230 21.25 20.51 -14.15
C TRP A 230 21.54 19.25 -14.97
N LYS A 231 22.49 19.29 -15.91
CA LYS A 231 22.76 18.18 -16.85
C LYS A 231 22.98 16.81 -16.17
N SER A 232 23.57 16.80 -14.98
CA SER A 232 23.85 15.58 -14.21
C SER A 232 23.21 15.65 -12.81
N GLY A 233 22.10 16.37 -12.71
CA GLY A 233 21.54 16.72 -11.42
C GLY A 233 22.41 17.71 -10.64
N LYS A 234 21.96 18.11 -9.46
CA LYS A 234 22.75 18.94 -8.52
C LYS A 234 22.96 18.20 -7.22
N THR A 235 24.21 18.18 -6.76
CA THR A 235 24.56 17.57 -5.48
C THR A 235 23.96 18.37 -4.32
N LEU A 236 23.27 17.71 -3.42
CA LEU A 236 22.68 18.28 -2.23
C LEU A 236 23.68 18.25 -1.05
N ARG A 237 23.62 19.28 -0.20
CA ARG A 237 24.37 19.37 1.06
C ARG A 237 23.44 19.85 2.17
N PHE A 238 23.69 19.38 3.41
CA PHE A 238 23.06 19.95 4.58
C PHE A 238 23.44 21.42 4.81
N PRO A 239 22.73 22.15 5.70
CA PRO A 239 23.15 23.49 6.06
C PRO A 239 24.63 23.53 6.50
N GLY A 240 25.36 24.57 6.05
CA GLY A 240 26.81 24.62 6.27
C GLY A 240 27.66 24.02 5.15
N GLY A 241 27.04 23.37 4.15
CA GLY A 241 27.70 22.92 2.92
C GLY A 241 28.46 21.59 3.04
N SER A 242 28.26 20.83 4.12
CA SER A 242 28.89 19.51 4.32
C SER A 242 27.81 18.41 4.49
N GLY A 243 28.23 17.16 4.38
CA GLY A 243 27.34 15.98 4.43
C GLY A 243 26.53 15.81 3.16
N SER A 244 26.14 14.59 2.86
CA SER A 244 25.29 14.22 1.73
C SER A 244 23.96 13.70 2.27
N PRO A 245 22.82 14.40 2.06
CA PRO A 245 21.54 13.84 2.47
C PRO A 245 21.25 12.61 1.62
N ASP A 246 20.80 11.56 2.26
CA ASP A 246 20.11 10.44 1.63
C ASP A 246 18.70 10.92 1.29
N SER A 247 18.46 11.20 0.02
CA SER A 247 17.35 12.03 -0.44
C SER A 247 16.28 11.16 -1.10
N GLU A 248 15.17 10.97 -0.39
CA GLU A 248 14.13 10.01 -0.76
C GLU A 248 12.93 10.68 -1.43
N GLY A 249 12.40 11.74 -0.88
CA GLY A 249 11.22 12.41 -1.40
C GLY A 249 11.47 13.87 -1.78
N VAL A 250 10.67 14.39 -2.72
CA VAL A 250 10.74 15.81 -3.14
C VAL A 250 9.34 16.40 -3.27
N THR A 251 9.17 17.64 -2.80
CA THR A 251 7.91 18.38 -2.97
C THR A 251 8.11 19.87 -3.08
N LEU A 252 7.06 20.56 -3.53
CA LEU A 252 6.98 22.02 -3.55
C LEU A 252 5.78 22.50 -2.72
N THR A 253 5.83 23.76 -2.32
CA THR A 253 4.66 24.43 -1.71
C THR A 253 3.83 25.16 -2.77
N GLY A 254 2.76 25.83 -2.36
CA GLY A 254 1.95 26.68 -3.24
C GLY A 254 2.72 27.82 -3.91
N ALA A 255 3.92 28.15 -3.44
CA ALA A 255 4.82 29.13 -4.07
C ALA A 255 5.67 28.53 -5.24
N GLY A 256 5.52 27.24 -5.52
CA GLY A 256 6.29 26.52 -6.52
C GLY A 256 7.78 26.49 -6.19
N SER A 257 8.61 26.12 -7.16
CA SER A 257 10.06 26.03 -7.01
C SER A 257 10.73 27.37 -6.71
N ALA A 258 10.10 28.49 -7.04
CA ALA A 258 10.54 29.83 -6.64
C ALA A 258 10.49 30.03 -5.10
N GLY A 259 9.60 29.32 -4.41
CA GLY A 259 9.52 29.31 -2.95
C GLY A 259 10.52 28.36 -2.26
N GLY A 260 11.24 27.58 -3.06
CA GLY A 260 12.18 26.55 -2.65
C GLY A 260 11.68 25.14 -2.98
N VAL A 261 12.64 24.23 -3.15
CA VAL A 261 12.41 22.79 -3.30
C VAL A 261 12.64 22.12 -1.95
N PHE A 262 11.71 21.31 -1.52
CA PHE A 262 11.78 20.61 -0.23
C PHE A 262 12.06 19.13 -0.47
N VAL A 263 13.02 18.61 0.26
CA VAL A 263 13.50 17.22 0.13
C VAL A 263 13.40 16.54 1.48
N ALA A 264 12.80 15.35 1.50
CA ALA A 264 12.87 14.43 2.64
C ALA A 264 14.22 13.71 2.61
N SER A 265 14.83 13.55 3.76
CA SER A 265 16.09 12.81 3.92
C SER A 265 15.99 11.91 5.14
N GLU A 266 16.42 10.65 5.01
CA GLU A 266 16.38 9.72 6.13
C GLU A 266 17.66 9.71 6.96
N ARG A 267 18.82 10.02 6.36
CA ARG A 267 20.13 10.03 7.03
C ARG A 267 21.11 10.96 6.34
N ASN A 268 22.29 11.08 6.93
CA ASN A 268 23.46 11.61 6.25
C ASN A 268 24.24 10.44 5.63
N GLY A 269 24.33 10.35 4.32
CA GLY A 269 25.09 9.31 3.60
C GLY A 269 26.55 9.19 4.04
N ASP A 270 27.17 10.30 4.51
CA ASP A 270 28.53 10.27 5.08
C ASP A 270 28.59 9.57 6.48
N ALA A 271 27.43 9.29 7.08
CA ALA A 271 27.27 8.61 8.38
C ALA A 271 26.07 7.67 8.37
N SER A 272 26.01 6.79 7.37
CA SER A 272 24.85 5.99 6.97
C SER A 272 24.25 5.05 8.04
N GLY A 273 24.98 4.78 9.11
CA GLY A 273 24.47 3.98 10.26
C GLY A 273 23.63 4.77 11.26
N THR A 274 23.31 6.05 11.00
CA THR A 274 22.59 6.92 11.93
C THR A 274 21.50 7.68 11.23
N SER A 275 20.25 7.47 11.66
CA SER A 275 19.09 8.20 11.14
C SER A 275 19.22 9.72 11.36
N ARG A 276 18.86 10.47 10.34
CA ARG A 276 18.73 11.94 10.38
C ARG A 276 17.50 12.36 9.61
N LEU A 277 16.33 12.01 10.14
CA LEU A 277 15.03 12.25 9.52
C LEU A 277 14.78 13.75 9.43
N SER A 278 14.98 14.31 8.23
CA SER A 278 14.98 15.77 8.04
C SER A 278 14.14 16.17 6.83
N VAL A 279 13.51 17.34 6.93
CA VAL A 279 13.02 18.09 5.76
C VAL A 279 14.02 19.22 5.49
N LEU A 280 14.53 19.24 4.26
CA LEU A 280 15.55 20.17 3.80
C LEU A 280 14.98 21.10 2.75
N LYS A 281 15.22 22.42 2.88
CA LYS A 281 14.78 23.41 1.89
C LYS A 281 15.96 23.89 1.07
N TYR A 282 15.84 23.83 -0.25
CA TYR A 282 16.86 24.29 -1.21
C TYR A 282 16.33 25.43 -2.07
N ASP A 283 17.22 26.40 -2.35
CA ASP A 283 17.02 27.33 -3.45
C ASP A 283 17.60 26.70 -4.73
N ALA A 284 16.71 26.31 -5.64
CA ALA A 284 17.05 25.64 -6.88
C ALA A 284 17.57 26.59 -7.98
N GLY A 285 17.62 27.88 -7.73
CA GLY A 285 18.17 28.92 -8.64
C GLY A 285 19.67 28.80 -8.86
N GLY A 286 20.17 29.63 -9.77
CA GLY A 286 21.60 29.69 -10.05
C GLY A 286 22.14 28.57 -10.93
N SER A 287 23.43 28.72 -11.33
CA SER A 287 24.12 27.84 -12.30
C SER A 287 25.10 26.84 -11.66
N GLY A 288 25.26 26.85 -10.35
CA GLY A 288 26.09 25.89 -9.62
C GLY A 288 25.58 24.46 -9.73
N THR A 289 26.47 23.49 -9.57
CA THR A 289 26.16 22.05 -9.58
C THR A 289 25.94 21.48 -8.17
N THR A 290 26.02 22.34 -7.15
CA THR A 290 25.81 21.96 -5.75
C THR A 290 24.78 22.90 -5.12
N LEU A 291 23.86 22.37 -4.35
CA LEU A 291 22.90 23.12 -3.56
C LEU A 291 23.13 22.83 -2.07
N THR A 292 23.30 23.90 -1.31
CA THR A 292 23.36 23.81 0.15
C THR A 292 21.98 24.16 0.70
N ALA A 293 21.47 23.33 1.60
CA ALA A 293 20.17 23.57 2.22
C ALA A 293 20.16 24.92 2.94
N ALA A 294 19.20 25.76 2.56
CA ALA A 294 18.97 27.05 3.23
C ALA A 294 18.39 26.83 4.63
N LYS A 295 17.70 25.69 4.83
CA LYS A 295 17.12 25.31 6.12
C LYS A 295 16.98 23.78 6.25
N GLU A 296 17.05 23.33 7.47
CA GLU A 296 16.76 21.96 7.91
C GLU A 296 15.77 22.00 9.08
N TRP A 297 14.80 21.12 9.03
CA TRP A 297 13.98 20.70 10.18
C TRP A 297 14.32 19.22 10.45
N ASN A 298 15.15 18.98 11.45
CA ASN A 298 15.50 17.62 11.88
C ASN A 298 14.40 17.10 12.83
N LEU A 299 13.65 16.10 12.39
CA LEU A 299 12.49 15.55 13.05
C LEU A 299 12.80 14.23 13.79
N THR A 300 14.05 13.78 13.76
CA THR A 300 14.46 12.47 14.31
C THR A 300 14.03 12.29 15.77
N ALA A 301 14.13 13.33 16.61
CA ALA A 301 13.78 13.24 18.02
C ALA A 301 12.27 13.14 18.31
N ASP A 302 11.43 13.46 17.33
CA ASP A 302 9.95 13.45 17.45
C ASP A 302 9.32 12.12 17.01
N LEU A 303 10.10 11.24 16.41
CA LEU A 303 9.64 9.99 15.82
C LEU A 303 10.13 8.78 16.60
N PRO A 304 9.40 7.66 16.57
CA PRO A 304 9.91 6.40 17.07
C PRO A 304 11.24 6.04 16.39
N PRO A 305 12.20 5.44 17.09
CA PRO A 305 13.42 4.97 16.46
C PRO A 305 13.12 3.95 15.36
N VAL A 306 13.68 4.18 14.17
CA VAL A 306 13.64 3.26 13.03
C VAL A 306 15.07 2.92 12.61
N GLY A 307 15.24 1.86 11.84
CA GLY A 307 16.53 1.54 11.21
C GLY A 307 17.02 2.72 10.36
N ALA A 308 18.33 2.83 10.18
CA ALA A 308 18.92 3.96 9.46
C ALA A 308 18.56 4.01 7.95
N ASN A 309 17.96 2.95 7.41
CA ASN A 309 17.43 2.82 6.04
C ASN A 309 15.96 2.41 6.07
N LEU A 310 15.19 2.93 7.01
CA LEU A 310 13.76 2.68 7.17
C LEU A 310 13.08 3.99 7.62
N GLY A 311 13.61 5.10 7.14
CA GLY A 311 13.28 6.45 7.59
C GLY A 311 12.22 7.15 6.77
N PHE A 312 12.50 8.41 6.39
CA PHE A 312 11.64 9.18 5.51
C PHE A 312 11.88 8.79 4.06
N GLU A 313 10.80 8.37 3.40
CA GLU A 313 10.76 8.12 1.97
C GLU A 313 10.01 9.26 1.25
N GLY A 314 8.72 9.31 1.34
CA GLY A 314 7.91 10.30 0.65
C GLY A 314 7.66 11.59 1.42
N ILE A 315 7.42 12.67 0.66
CA ILE A 315 7.03 13.96 1.21
C ILE A 315 6.02 14.66 0.31
N THR A 316 5.01 15.28 0.91
CA THR A 316 4.10 16.18 0.20
C THR A 316 3.70 17.37 1.06
N TRP A 317 3.19 18.42 0.42
CA TRP A 317 2.67 19.61 1.10
C TRP A 317 1.18 19.76 0.85
N VAL A 318 0.42 19.95 1.93
CA VAL A 318 -1.04 20.15 1.90
C VAL A 318 -1.37 21.55 2.38
N PRO A 319 -2.11 22.37 1.60
CA PRO A 319 -2.33 23.77 1.94
C PRO A 319 -3.25 23.95 3.16
N ASP A 320 -2.96 24.95 3.99
CA ASP A 320 -3.78 25.36 5.14
C ASP A 320 -5.26 25.58 4.76
N ALA A 321 -5.50 26.15 3.58
CA ALA A 321 -6.84 26.41 3.08
C ALA A 321 -7.68 25.13 2.98
N TYR A 322 -7.09 24.02 2.51
CA TYR A 322 -7.78 22.73 2.50
C TYR A 322 -7.99 22.20 3.91
N LEU A 323 -6.96 22.17 4.73
CA LEU A 323 -7.02 21.61 6.08
C LEU A 323 -8.07 22.33 6.93
N THR A 324 -8.11 23.67 6.83
CA THR A 324 -9.12 24.49 7.53
C THR A 324 -10.53 24.22 6.99
N SER A 325 -10.71 24.24 5.65
CA SER A 325 -12.03 24.08 5.03
C SER A 325 -12.61 22.66 5.16
N SER A 326 -11.75 21.63 5.26
CA SER A 326 -12.16 20.25 5.46
C SER A 326 -12.48 19.90 6.91
N GLY A 327 -12.21 20.80 7.86
CA GLY A 327 -12.40 20.54 9.28
C GLY A 327 -11.34 19.59 9.87
N PHE A 328 -10.16 19.54 9.26
CA PHE A 328 -9.05 18.71 9.73
C PHE A 328 -8.77 18.97 11.21
N LYS A 329 -8.60 17.91 11.99
CA LYS A 329 -8.25 17.99 13.41
C LYS A 329 -6.73 17.97 13.60
N ASP A 330 -6.28 18.97 14.29
CA ASP A 330 -4.92 19.10 14.76
C ASP A 330 -4.66 18.15 15.93
N GLY A 331 -3.85 17.13 15.72
CA GLY A 331 -3.53 16.13 16.73
C GLY A 331 -2.74 16.67 17.93
N SER A 332 -2.08 17.83 17.79
CA SER A 332 -1.36 18.46 18.90
C SER A 332 -2.28 19.17 19.89
N THR A 333 -3.46 19.59 19.42
CA THR A 333 -4.44 20.35 20.24
C THR A 333 -5.74 19.59 20.48
N GLY A 334 -6.03 18.56 19.65
CA GLY A 334 -7.31 17.86 19.64
C GLY A 334 -8.48 18.68 19.08
N SER A 335 -8.22 19.89 18.56
CA SER A 335 -9.19 20.83 18.01
C SER A 335 -9.10 20.88 16.48
N THR A 336 -10.04 21.56 15.81
CA THR A 336 -9.91 21.87 14.39
C THR A 336 -8.64 22.67 14.14
N TYR A 337 -7.95 22.33 13.05
CA TYR A 337 -6.69 22.97 12.65
C TYR A 337 -6.92 24.47 12.39
N ASP A 338 -6.06 25.27 13.01
CA ASP A 338 -6.04 26.73 12.87
C ASP A 338 -4.58 27.17 12.61
N PRO A 339 -4.22 27.55 11.37
CA PRO A 339 -2.86 27.95 11.03
C PRO A 339 -2.35 29.17 11.82
N MET A 340 -3.27 30.01 12.35
CA MET A 340 -2.90 31.19 13.15
C MET A 340 -2.28 30.84 14.51
N ARG A 341 -2.38 29.59 14.94
CA ARG A 341 -1.73 29.09 16.16
C ARG A 341 -0.22 28.90 16.01
N TYR A 342 0.25 28.82 14.77
CA TYR A 342 1.63 28.56 14.45
C TYR A 342 2.34 29.84 13.99
N GLY A 343 3.65 29.90 14.22
CA GLY A 343 4.47 31.00 13.69
C GLY A 343 4.47 31.02 12.16
N SER A 344 5.19 31.99 11.58
CA SER A 344 5.36 32.06 10.13
C SER A 344 5.83 30.72 9.56
N HIS A 345 5.11 30.22 8.57
CA HIS A 345 5.36 28.95 7.87
C HIS A 345 4.88 29.06 6.41
N THR A 346 5.01 27.97 5.65
CA THR A 346 4.78 27.97 4.19
C THR A 346 3.30 28.01 3.76
N GLY A 347 2.36 28.24 4.68
CA GLY A 347 0.92 28.23 4.39
C GLY A 347 0.32 26.85 4.19
N GLY A 348 0.94 25.83 4.79
CA GLY A 348 0.48 24.45 4.78
C GLY A 348 1.29 23.53 5.67
N VAL A 349 0.88 22.28 5.69
CA VAL A 349 1.47 21.19 6.47
C VAL A 349 2.25 20.27 5.54
N PHE A 350 3.47 19.92 5.93
CA PHE A 350 4.24 18.87 5.26
C PHE A 350 3.87 17.52 5.83
N PHE A 351 3.53 16.59 4.98
CA PHE A 351 3.33 15.19 5.32
C PHE A 351 4.54 14.39 4.85
N VAL A 352 5.09 13.57 5.74
CA VAL A 352 6.24 12.69 5.47
C VAL A 352 5.86 11.26 5.76
N GLY A 353 6.22 10.35 4.86
CA GLY A 353 6.07 8.90 5.02
C GLY A 353 7.27 8.31 5.73
N VAL A 354 7.03 7.31 6.58
CA VAL A 354 8.09 6.53 7.25
C VAL A 354 7.98 5.09 6.79
N GLU A 355 9.00 4.60 6.10
CA GLU A 355 9.04 3.23 5.57
C GLU A 355 8.85 2.20 6.68
N GLY A 356 9.75 2.17 7.65
CA GLY A 356 9.79 1.12 8.67
C GLY A 356 8.57 1.00 9.58
N THR A 357 7.64 1.96 9.53
CA THR A 357 6.41 1.92 10.34
C THR A 357 5.13 1.99 9.50
N GLY A 358 5.23 2.24 8.20
CA GLY A 358 4.06 2.46 7.34
C GLY A 358 3.19 3.65 7.76
N THR A 359 3.74 4.60 8.51
CA THR A 359 3.00 5.75 9.04
C THR A 359 3.29 7.03 8.25
N VAL A 360 2.34 7.96 8.28
CA VAL A 360 2.51 9.29 7.70
C VAL A 360 2.36 10.33 8.80
N HIS A 361 3.30 11.26 8.89
CA HIS A 361 3.31 12.30 9.91
C HIS A 361 3.17 13.69 9.28
N GLY A 362 2.25 14.51 9.79
CA GLY A 362 2.02 15.88 9.33
C GLY A 362 2.68 16.91 10.25
N TYR A 363 3.49 17.79 9.68
CA TYR A 363 4.22 18.82 10.41
C TYR A 363 3.98 20.22 9.88
N VAL A 364 3.68 21.15 10.77
CA VAL A 364 3.84 22.58 10.51
C VAL A 364 5.33 22.91 10.71
N LEU A 365 6.03 23.25 9.62
CA LEU A 365 7.44 23.63 9.64
C LEU A 365 7.55 25.17 9.64
N GLN A 366 8.00 25.74 10.74
CA GLN A 366 8.04 27.18 10.93
C GLN A 366 9.33 27.82 10.38
N ASP A 367 9.23 29.06 9.93
CA ASP A 367 10.42 29.82 9.44
C ASP A 367 11.46 30.05 10.52
N SER A 368 11.10 29.98 11.80
CA SER A 368 12.03 30.01 12.91
C SER A 368 12.96 28.80 13.01
N GLY A 369 12.60 27.68 12.35
CA GLY A 369 13.23 26.36 12.50
C GLY A 369 12.50 25.46 13.49
N ALA A 370 11.49 25.98 14.22
CA ALA A 370 10.62 25.16 15.04
C ALA A 370 9.67 24.31 14.15
N TYR A 371 9.14 23.24 14.71
CA TYR A 371 8.12 22.42 14.08
C TYR A 371 7.08 21.95 15.10
N THR A 372 5.92 21.58 14.61
CA THR A 372 4.86 20.95 15.42
C THR A 372 4.23 19.84 14.63
N ARG A 373 4.21 18.62 15.20
CA ARG A 373 3.48 17.49 14.61
C ARG A 373 1.99 17.67 14.87
N VAL A 374 1.21 17.80 13.80
CA VAL A 374 -0.25 18.00 13.82
C VAL A 374 -1.04 16.79 13.36
N ALA A 375 -0.35 15.78 12.79
CA ALA A 375 -0.96 14.53 12.37
C ALA A 375 -0.03 13.34 12.57
N THR A 376 -0.63 12.19 12.87
CA THR A 376 -0.06 10.86 12.71
C THR A 376 -1.14 10.00 12.08
N LEU A 377 -0.88 9.51 10.88
CA LEU A 377 -1.81 8.71 10.09
C LEU A 377 -1.23 7.30 9.96
N ASP A 378 -2.05 6.32 10.19
CA ASP A 378 -1.77 4.96 9.80
C ASP A 378 -2.13 4.81 8.32
N SER A 379 -1.15 4.50 7.47
CA SER A 379 -1.40 4.35 6.03
C SER A 379 -2.15 3.06 5.71
N GLY A 380 -2.04 2.06 6.57
CA GLY A 380 -2.50 0.72 6.32
C GLY A 380 -1.64 -0.08 5.37
N MET A 381 -0.44 0.37 5.14
CA MET A 381 0.57 -0.29 4.33
C MET A 381 1.76 -0.69 5.21
N THR A 382 2.52 -1.69 4.80
CA THR A 382 3.74 -2.12 5.50
C THR A 382 4.87 -1.11 5.40
N GLY A 383 4.88 -0.30 4.32
CA GLY A 383 5.80 0.80 4.08
C GLY A 383 5.09 1.96 3.37
N VAL A 384 5.63 3.16 3.49
CA VAL A 384 5.19 4.35 2.73
C VAL A 384 6.40 4.88 2.01
N MET A 385 6.42 4.74 0.68
CA MET A 385 7.54 5.15 -0.17
C MET A 385 7.33 6.53 -0.77
N GLU A 386 6.11 6.89 -1.16
CA GLU A 386 5.87 8.24 -1.69
C GLU A 386 4.51 8.79 -1.25
N LEU A 387 4.44 10.11 -1.20
CA LEU A 387 3.25 10.90 -0.89
C LEU A 387 3.01 11.96 -1.95
N GLN A 388 1.79 12.03 -2.48
CA GLN A 388 1.43 13.08 -3.43
C GLN A 388 0.10 13.73 -3.06
N TRP A 389 0.12 15.02 -2.77
CA TRP A 389 -1.10 15.80 -2.69
C TRP A 389 -1.62 16.13 -4.10
N GLU A 390 -2.87 15.81 -4.36
CA GLU A 390 -3.56 16.12 -5.62
C GLU A 390 -4.64 17.19 -5.36
N PRO A 391 -4.34 18.47 -5.61
CA PRO A 391 -5.21 19.57 -5.19
C PRO A 391 -6.61 19.55 -5.80
N GLN A 392 -6.71 19.21 -7.09
CA GLN A 392 -7.98 19.25 -7.83
C GLN A 392 -8.97 18.19 -7.35
N ALA A 393 -8.46 17.02 -6.97
CA ALA A 393 -9.24 15.94 -6.39
C ALA A 393 -9.36 16.05 -4.86
N ALA A 394 -8.63 17.00 -4.25
CA ALA A 394 -8.52 17.18 -2.81
C ALA A 394 -8.23 15.85 -2.10
N ARG A 395 -7.21 15.14 -2.54
CA ARG A 395 -6.82 13.82 -2.00
C ARG A 395 -5.31 13.70 -1.84
N LEU A 396 -4.93 12.97 -0.83
CA LEU A 396 -3.57 12.53 -0.58
C LEU A 396 -3.39 11.13 -1.16
N TRP A 397 -2.44 10.93 -2.05
CA TRP A 397 -1.95 9.64 -2.45
C TRP A 397 -0.89 9.17 -1.46
N VAL A 398 -0.95 7.90 -1.12
CA VAL A 398 0.04 7.17 -0.32
C VAL A 398 0.43 5.93 -1.12
N VAL A 399 1.70 5.79 -1.39
CA VAL A 399 2.24 4.78 -2.32
C VAL A 399 3.19 3.86 -1.59
N CYS A 400 3.13 2.59 -1.93
CA CYS A 400 4.04 1.56 -1.46
C CYS A 400 4.64 0.82 -2.66
N ASP A 401 5.82 0.30 -2.48
CA ASP A 401 6.66 -0.38 -3.44
C ASP A 401 6.27 -1.85 -3.70
N ASP A 402 7.23 -2.67 -4.08
CA ASP A 402 7.08 -4.09 -4.35
C ASP A 402 6.73 -4.91 -3.10
N THR A 403 7.09 -4.44 -1.89
CA THR A 403 6.76 -5.08 -0.61
C THR A 403 5.27 -5.12 -0.33
N CYS A 404 4.50 -4.16 -0.88
CA CYS A 404 3.03 -4.12 -0.87
C CYS A 404 2.40 -4.46 -2.24
N ASN A 405 3.11 -5.12 -3.14
CA ASN A 405 2.67 -5.36 -4.53
C ASN A 405 2.40 -4.08 -5.33
N GLY A 406 3.06 -2.97 -5.04
CA GLY A 406 2.88 -1.70 -5.72
C GLY A 406 1.50 -1.07 -5.46
N GLN A 407 0.91 -1.27 -4.28
CA GLN A 407 -0.39 -0.71 -3.95
C GLN A 407 -0.33 0.81 -3.75
N HIS A 408 -1.43 1.45 -4.11
CA HIS A 408 -1.65 2.88 -3.92
C HIS A 408 -2.92 3.10 -3.10
N ARG A 409 -2.89 4.05 -2.19
CA ARG A 409 -4.07 4.49 -1.45
C ARG A 409 -4.35 5.96 -1.69
N THR A 410 -5.62 6.32 -1.61
CA THR A 410 -6.02 7.72 -1.56
C THR A 410 -6.72 8.00 -0.24
N MET A 411 -6.42 9.15 0.35
CA MET A 411 -6.99 9.58 1.61
C MET A 411 -7.60 10.97 1.48
N LYS A 412 -8.68 11.23 2.23
CA LYS A 412 -9.31 12.55 2.41
C LYS A 412 -9.65 12.76 3.86
N VAL A 413 -9.78 14.02 4.26
CA VAL A 413 -10.31 14.35 5.59
C VAL A 413 -11.79 13.97 5.63
N ASP A 414 -12.16 13.14 6.59
CA ASP A 414 -13.52 12.67 6.83
C ASP A 414 -14.32 13.57 7.78
N ALA A 415 -15.55 13.19 8.09
CA ALA A 415 -16.41 13.95 9.00
C ALA A 415 -15.89 14.01 10.44
N SER A 416 -14.97 13.14 10.83
CA SER A 416 -14.31 13.18 12.14
C SER A 416 -13.17 14.20 12.19
N GLY A 417 -12.72 14.69 11.04
CA GLY A 417 -11.57 15.58 10.87
C GLY A 417 -10.24 14.84 10.72
N ALA A 418 -10.26 13.52 10.51
CA ALA A 418 -9.06 12.72 10.26
C ALA A 418 -8.92 12.38 8.77
N PHE A 419 -7.68 12.22 8.29
CA PHE A 419 -7.48 11.61 6.99
C PHE A 419 -7.87 10.13 7.05
N ALA A 420 -8.81 9.75 6.19
CA ALA A 420 -9.29 8.37 6.06
C ALA A 420 -9.09 7.86 4.64
N THR A 421 -8.78 6.57 4.50
CA THR A 421 -8.62 5.92 3.18
C THR A 421 -9.95 5.94 2.42
N THR A 422 -9.94 6.48 1.22
CA THR A 422 -11.11 6.57 0.32
C THR A 422 -11.09 5.53 -0.79
N ALA A 423 -9.90 5.07 -1.19
CA ALA A 423 -9.72 4.00 -2.14
C ALA A 423 -8.37 3.31 -1.94
N VAL A 424 -8.31 2.04 -2.29
CA VAL A 424 -7.09 1.24 -2.43
C VAL A 424 -7.05 0.71 -3.85
N TYR A 425 -5.92 0.88 -4.52
CA TYR A 425 -5.72 0.46 -5.90
C TYR A 425 -4.55 -0.52 -5.99
N ASP A 426 -4.73 -1.56 -6.77
CA ASP A 426 -3.61 -2.36 -7.26
C ASP A 426 -2.78 -1.52 -8.25
N ARG A 427 -1.50 -1.87 -8.45
CA ARG A 427 -0.70 -1.27 -9.52
C ARG A 427 -1.33 -1.51 -10.89
N PRO A 428 -1.04 -0.69 -11.91
CA PRO A 428 -1.48 -0.96 -13.29
C PRO A 428 -1.14 -2.38 -13.71
N SER A 429 -2.05 -3.09 -14.36
CA SER A 429 -1.88 -4.51 -14.72
C SER A 429 -0.69 -4.80 -15.65
N GLY A 430 -0.24 -3.78 -16.39
CA GLY A 430 0.94 -3.86 -17.27
C GLY A 430 2.25 -3.45 -16.59
N MET A 431 2.25 -3.12 -15.29
CA MET A 431 3.45 -2.80 -14.54
C MET A 431 3.90 -4.02 -13.73
N PRO A 432 5.11 -4.54 -13.95
CA PRO A 432 5.71 -5.54 -13.08
C PRO A 432 5.78 -5.04 -11.63
N ASN A 433 6.07 -5.94 -10.70
CA ASN A 433 6.23 -5.55 -9.30
C ASN A 433 7.65 -5.02 -9.08
N TYR A 434 7.91 -3.83 -9.59
CA TYR A 434 9.17 -3.12 -9.44
C TYR A 434 9.25 -2.42 -8.09
N ASN A 435 10.46 -2.10 -7.65
CA ASN A 435 10.73 -1.24 -6.50
C ASN A 435 10.42 0.23 -6.85
N ASN A 436 9.12 0.55 -6.98
CA ASN A 436 8.69 1.91 -7.31
C ASN A 436 8.56 2.74 -6.03
N GLU A 437 9.52 3.59 -5.77
CA GLU A 437 9.54 4.47 -4.60
C GLU A 437 8.93 5.83 -4.92
N GLY A 438 9.24 6.43 -6.09
CA GLY A 438 8.69 7.72 -6.47
C GLY A 438 7.35 7.64 -7.21
N PHE A 439 6.50 8.64 -6.98
CA PHE A 439 5.21 8.76 -7.63
C PHE A 439 4.80 10.20 -7.88
N SER A 440 4.35 10.52 -9.09
CA SER A 440 3.85 11.85 -9.41
C SER A 440 2.65 11.82 -10.33
N VAL A 441 1.61 12.58 -9.97
CA VAL A 441 0.38 12.75 -10.76
C VAL A 441 0.42 14.11 -11.45
N ALA A 442 0.25 14.13 -12.77
CA ALA A 442 0.18 15.36 -13.55
C ALA A 442 -0.97 16.27 -13.10
N GLY A 443 -0.82 17.57 -13.31
CA GLY A 443 -1.84 18.56 -13.03
C GLY A 443 -3.15 18.35 -13.81
N ALA A 444 -4.21 19.06 -13.42
CA ALA A 444 -5.51 18.95 -14.09
C ALA A 444 -5.50 19.44 -15.55
N ASP A 445 -4.61 20.36 -15.88
CA ASP A 445 -4.38 20.89 -17.23
C ASP A 445 -3.87 19.82 -18.20
N ALA A 446 -3.27 18.74 -17.68
CA ALA A 446 -2.86 17.58 -18.47
C ALA A 446 -3.98 16.56 -18.72
N CYS A 447 -5.23 16.82 -18.23
CA CYS A 447 -6.35 15.92 -18.42
C CYS A 447 -6.83 15.93 -19.87
N VAL A 448 -6.72 14.80 -20.57
CA VAL A 448 -7.16 14.63 -21.95
C VAL A 448 -8.02 13.37 -22.04
N ASN A 449 -9.23 13.50 -22.59
CA ASN A 449 -10.19 12.39 -22.73
C ASN A 449 -10.47 11.65 -21.42
N GLY A 450 -10.51 12.37 -20.29
CA GLY A 450 -10.83 11.82 -18.96
C GLY A 450 -9.67 11.12 -18.27
N THR A 451 -8.44 11.20 -18.79
CA THR A 451 -7.23 10.67 -18.15
C THR A 451 -6.09 11.67 -18.19
N LYS A 452 -5.17 11.55 -17.25
CA LYS A 452 -3.93 12.34 -17.20
C LYS A 452 -2.73 11.45 -16.90
N PRO A 453 -1.51 11.88 -17.24
CA PRO A 453 -0.30 11.14 -16.95
C PRO A 453 -0.06 10.94 -15.47
N VAL A 454 0.54 9.81 -15.15
CA VAL A 454 1.13 9.51 -13.87
C VAL A 454 2.48 8.87 -14.09
N TYR A 455 3.41 9.11 -13.19
CA TYR A 455 4.79 8.65 -13.29
C TYR A 455 5.20 7.94 -12.02
N TRP A 456 6.06 6.93 -12.16
CA TRP A 456 6.72 6.23 -11.07
C TRP A 456 8.23 6.29 -11.27
N ALA A 457 8.98 6.40 -10.18
CA ALA A 457 10.42 6.16 -10.16
C ALA A 457 10.67 4.75 -9.67
N ASP A 458 11.46 4.01 -10.44
CA ASP A 458 11.91 2.67 -10.16
C ASP A 458 13.33 2.74 -9.63
N ASP A 459 13.47 2.57 -8.33
CA ASP A 459 14.72 2.68 -7.60
C ASP A 459 15.79 1.69 -8.11
N SER A 460 15.36 0.49 -8.49
CA SER A 460 16.25 -0.56 -9.01
C SER A 460 16.69 -0.34 -10.46
N ASN A 461 16.17 0.69 -11.17
CA ASN A 461 16.46 0.95 -12.59
C ASN A 461 16.25 -0.30 -13.47
N ASP A 462 15.15 -1.04 -13.23
CA ASP A 462 14.84 -2.28 -13.92
C ASP A 462 14.78 -2.07 -15.45
N ASP A 463 15.34 -3.01 -16.20
CA ASP A 463 15.46 -2.93 -17.67
C ASP A 463 16.24 -1.68 -18.17
N GLY A 464 17.05 -1.03 -17.30
CA GLY A 464 17.82 0.17 -17.59
C GLY A 464 16.98 1.45 -17.61
N HIS A 465 15.81 1.47 -16.99
CA HIS A 465 14.92 2.63 -16.97
C HIS A 465 14.43 2.93 -15.55
N ALA A 466 14.70 4.14 -15.07
CA ALA A 466 14.26 4.59 -13.77
C ALA A 466 12.87 5.26 -13.79
N LEU A 467 12.34 5.66 -14.95
CA LEU A 467 11.02 6.29 -15.03
C LEU A 467 10.00 5.46 -15.81
N ARG A 468 8.85 5.29 -15.20
CA ARG A 468 7.67 4.66 -15.80
C ARG A 468 6.55 5.69 -15.97
N ARG A 469 5.72 5.52 -16.99
CA ARG A 469 4.57 6.37 -17.28
C ARG A 469 3.33 5.53 -17.52
N GLY A 470 2.26 5.92 -16.87
CA GLY A 470 0.90 5.41 -17.10
C GLY A 470 -0.11 6.55 -17.17
N THR A 471 -1.37 6.21 -16.95
CA THR A 471 -2.46 7.19 -16.85
C THR A 471 -3.34 6.91 -15.64
N VAL A 472 -3.95 7.96 -15.12
CA VAL A 472 -4.98 7.90 -14.09
C VAL A 472 -6.20 8.71 -14.55
N THR A 473 -7.40 8.31 -14.12
CA THR A 473 -8.63 9.07 -14.38
C THR A 473 -8.57 10.44 -13.72
N CYS A 474 -8.97 11.45 -14.41
CA CYS A 474 -9.21 12.76 -13.87
C CYS A 474 -10.70 12.95 -13.63
#